data_c8b9306e8bc4d085e601fd163807e2c7
#
_entry.id   c8b9306e8bc4d085e601fd163807e2c7
#
_cell.length_a   1.000
_cell.length_b   1.000
_cell.length_c   1.000
_cell.angle_alpha   90.00
_cell.angle_beta   90.00
_cell.angle_gamma   90.00
#
_symmetry.space_group_name_H-M   'P 1'
#
loop_
_entity.id
_entity.type
_entity.pdbx_description
1 polymer ?
#
loop_
_entity_poly.entity_id
_entity_poly.type
_entity_poly.pdbx_seq_one_letter_code
_entity_poly.pdbx_strand_id
1 'polypeptide(L)'
;HDFSLVPPADTMLDVLQQAGKSTIGVGKIHDIFAGRGMTEFTYTSGNTDGLAKTLAYADKDFHGLCFVNLVDFDMLYGHRRNPDGYAAALQEFDSWLPGFLEKLGEDDCVIITADHGCDPGYRKHTDHTREYIPMIALGKKIRPVNLGTRAGFCDIAATVTELLGVPYQTPGRSFAAELV
;
A
#
# COMPACT_ATOMS: atom_id res chain seq x y z
N HIS A 1 13.08 18.34 4.80
CA HIS A 1 13.80 17.05 4.76
C HIS A 1 13.41 16.24 6.00
N ASP A 2 12.81 15.08 5.76
CA ASP A 2 12.36 14.19 6.84
C ASP A 2 13.55 13.35 7.33
N PHE A 3 13.70 13.22 8.64
CA PHE A 3 14.68 12.34 9.25
C PHE A 3 13.97 11.06 9.69
N SER A 4 14.01 10.04 8.83
CA SER A 4 13.40 8.75 9.13
C SER A 4 14.14 8.06 10.27
N LEU A 5 13.42 7.61 11.29
CA LEU A 5 13.95 6.72 12.30
C LEU A 5 13.96 5.28 11.75
N VAL A 6 15.07 4.60 11.99
CA VAL A 6 15.15 3.16 11.67
C VAL A 6 14.10 2.42 12.51
N PRO A 7 13.26 1.56 11.93
CA PRO A 7 12.31 0.76 12.68
C PRO A 7 12.99 0.02 13.84
N PRO A 8 12.43 0.05 15.06
CA PRO A 8 13.07 -0.52 16.25
C PRO A 8 13.08 -2.07 16.29
N ALA A 9 12.29 -2.68 15.42
CA ALA A 9 12.20 -4.14 15.25
C ALA A 9 12.05 -4.46 13.76
N ASP A 10 12.16 -5.74 13.43
CA ASP A 10 11.93 -6.20 12.07
C ASP A 10 10.47 -5.96 11.65
N THR A 11 10.31 -5.34 10.49
CA THR A 11 9.03 -5.12 9.84
C THR A 11 8.67 -6.30 8.93
N MET A 12 7.47 -6.32 8.37
CA MET A 12 7.13 -7.34 7.37
C MET A 12 8.10 -7.31 6.17
N LEU A 13 8.63 -6.13 5.80
CA LEU A 13 9.60 -6.02 4.71
C LEU A 13 10.90 -6.76 5.03
N ASP A 14 11.40 -6.60 6.26
CA ASP A 14 12.61 -7.28 6.73
C ASP A 14 12.43 -8.81 6.70
N VAL A 15 11.33 -9.31 7.25
CA VAL A 15 11.10 -10.78 7.32
C VAL A 15 10.85 -11.39 5.94
N LEU A 16 10.17 -10.67 5.04
CA LEU A 16 9.97 -11.11 3.66
C LEU A 16 11.32 -11.17 2.92
N GLN A 17 12.14 -10.14 3.03
CA GLN A 17 13.48 -10.10 2.43
C GLN A 17 14.38 -11.23 2.97
N GLN A 18 14.39 -11.43 4.29
CA GLN A 18 15.15 -12.51 4.94
C GLN A 18 14.68 -13.90 4.49
N ALA A 19 13.39 -14.05 4.17
CA ALA A 19 12.84 -15.28 3.61
C ALA A 19 13.06 -15.44 2.08
N GLY A 20 13.85 -14.56 1.46
CA GLY A 20 14.17 -14.61 0.03
C GLY A 20 13.01 -14.16 -0.88
N LYS A 21 12.00 -13.47 -0.34
CA LYS A 21 10.93 -12.89 -1.14
C LYS A 21 11.36 -11.54 -1.71
N SER A 22 10.82 -11.19 -2.88
CA SER A 22 10.97 -9.85 -3.42
C SER A 22 10.19 -8.86 -2.55
N THR A 23 10.82 -7.74 -2.23
CA THR A 23 10.21 -6.61 -1.52
C THR A 23 10.51 -5.34 -2.31
N ILE A 24 9.52 -4.89 -3.06
CA ILE A 24 9.65 -3.80 -4.03
C ILE A 24 8.95 -2.57 -3.48
N GLY A 25 9.65 -1.46 -3.34
CA GLY A 25 9.10 -0.19 -2.91
C GLY A 25 8.89 0.77 -4.08
N VAL A 26 7.67 1.32 -4.23
CA VAL A 26 7.35 2.36 -5.23
C VAL A 26 6.92 3.63 -4.51
N GLY A 27 7.54 4.76 -4.84
CA GLY A 27 7.28 6.04 -4.18
C GLY A 27 8.12 6.25 -2.93
N LYS A 28 7.52 6.74 -1.84
CA LYS A 28 8.22 7.07 -0.58
C LYS A 28 8.51 5.87 0.34
N ILE A 29 8.17 4.66 -0.06
CA ILE A 29 8.30 3.47 0.82
C ILE A 29 9.74 3.31 1.32
N HIS A 30 10.74 3.51 0.45
CA HIS A 30 12.16 3.47 0.84
C HIS A 30 12.47 4.44 2.00
N ASP A 31 11.99 5.67 1.92
CA ASP A 31 12.28 6.68 2.93
C ASP A 31 11.52 6.43 4.23
N ILE A 32 10.25 5.97 4.14
CA ILE A 32 9.42 5.63 5.30
C ILE A 32 10.06 4.55 6.15
N PHE A 33 10.64 3.52 5.52
CA PHE A 33 11.29 2.40 6.21
C PHE A 33 12.81 2.55 6.36
N ALA A 34 13.36 3.77 6.12
CA ALA A 34 14.80 4.05 6.21
C ALA A 34 15.66 3.08 5.37
N GLY A 35 15.16 2.67 4.22
CA GLY A 35 15.80 1.74 3.29
C GLY A 35 15.81 0.28 3.72
N ARG A 36 15.22 -0.07 4.88
CA ARG A 36 15.25 -1.44 5.40
C ARG A 36 14.27 -2.36 4.68
N GLY A 37 14.65 -3.62 4.57
CA GLY A 37 13.80 -4.71 4.15
C GLY A 37 13.41 -4.69 2.67
N MET A 38 14.04 -3.89 1.81
CA MET A 38 13.73 -3.81 0.39
C MET A 38 14.79 -4.47 -0.49
N THR A 39 14.34 -5.26 -1.47
CA THR A 39 15.20 -5.84 -2.52
C THR A 39 15.35 -4.89 -3.71
N GLU A 40 14.33 -4.09 -3.99
CA GLU A 40 14.30 -3.09 -5.07
C GLU A 40 13.41 -1.92 -4.66
N PHE A 41 13.74 -0.71 -5.14
CA PHE A 41 12.85 0.45 -4.96
C PHE A 41 12.97 1.42 -6.13
N THR A 42 11.93 2.24 -6.30
CA THR A 42 11.92 3.33 -7.28
C THR A 42 11.17 4.54 -6.72
N TYR A 43 11.76 5.72 -6.83
CA TYR A 43 11.07 6.97 -6.53
C TYR A 43 10.05 7.32 -7.61
N THR A 44 9.10 8.17 -7.25
CA THR A 44 8.07 8.65 -8.18
C THR A 44 8.00 10.17 -8.15
N SER A 45 7.63 10.75 -9.28
CA SER A 45 7.41 12.20 -9.44
C SER A 45 5.96 12.62 -9.12
N GLY A 46 5.08 11.68 -8.78
CA GLY A 46 3.67 11.88 -8.45
C GLY A 46 2.87 10.60 -8.73
N ASN A 47 1.54 10.69 -8.59
CA ASN A 47 0.66 9.53 -8.73
C ASN A 47 0.71 8.91 -10.13
N THR A 48 0.63 9.70 -11.20
CA THR A 48 0.67 9.20 -12.59
C THR A 48 1.94 8.38 -12.86
N ASP A 49 3.11 8.85 -12.41
CA ASP A 49 4.37 8.11 -12.52
C ASP A 49 4.37 6.86 -11.63
N GLY A 50 3.79 6.95 -10.44
CA GLY A 50 3.60 5.81 -9.53
C GLY A 50 2.74 4.71 -10.14
N LEU A 51 1.61 5.07 -10.76
CA LEU A 51 0.73 4.15 -11.46
C LEU A 51 1.42 3.47 -12.65
N ALA A 52 2.17 4.24 -13.46
CA ALA A 52 2.94 3.71 -14.58
C ALA A 52 4.01 2.70 -14.13
N LYS A 53 4.75 3.02 -13.06
CA LYS A 53 5.77 2.12 -12.47
C LYS A 53 5.14 0.87 -11.85
N THR A 54 4.01 1.01 -11.17
CA THR A 54 3.27 -0.14 -10.63
C THR A 54 2.82 -1.08 -11.73
N LEU A 55 2.32 -0.54 -12.83
CA LEU A 55 1.93 -1.33 -14.00
C LEU A 55 3.12 -2.07 -14.63
N ALA A 56 4.30 -1.41 -14.68
CA ALA A 56 5.53 -2.03 -15.17
C ALA A 56 6.04 -3.17 -14.25
N TYR A 57 5.78 -3.08 -12.93
CA TYR A 57 6.06 -4.18 -12.01
C TYR A 57 5.09 -5.35 -12.17
N ALA A 58 3.83 -5.11 -12.52
CA ALA A 58 2.87 -6.17 -12.83
C ALA A 58 3.25 -7.01 -14.07
N ASP A 59 4.12 -6.47 -14.94
CA ASP A 59 4.68 -7.22 -16.09
C ASP A 59 5.94 -8.03 -15.73
N LYS A 60 6.47 -7.90 -14.50
CA LYS A 60 7.66 -8.65 -14.05
C LYS A 60 7.25 -9.92 -13.32
N ASP A 61 7.99 -10.99 -13.55
CA ASP A 61 7.87 -12.21 -12.75
C ASP A 61 8.63 -12.03 -11.43
N PHE A 62 7.90 -11.95 -10.31
CA PHE A 62 8.47 -11.93 -8.97
C PHE A 62 7.54 -12.60 -7.97
N HIS A 63 8.09 -13.12 -6.89
CA HIS A 63 7.33 -13.69 -5.78
C HIS A 63 7.60 -12.92 -4.49
N GLY A 64 6.62 -12.16 -4.03
CA GLY A 64 6.79 -11.28 -2.88
C GLY A 64 5.79 -10.13 -2.82
N LEU A 65 6.22 -8.99 -2.34
CA LEU A 65 5.40 -7.79 -2.13
C LEU A 65 5.90 -6.62 -2.99
N CYS A 66 5.02 -6.02 -3.77
CA CYS A 66 5.20 -4.68 -4.31
C CYS A 66 4.38 -3.70 -3.47
N PHE A 67 5.06 -2.83 -2.72
CA PHE A 67 4.45 -1.85 -1.85
C PHE A 67 4.50 -0.47 -2.50
N VAL A 68 3.34 0.11 -2.76
CA VAL A 68 3.20 1.36 -3.54
C VAL A 68 2.65 2.47 -2.65
N ASN A 69 3.26 3.66 -2.73
CA ASN A 69 2.75 4.86 -2.09
C ASN A 69 2.44 5.93 -3.15
N LEU A 70 1.16 6.28 -3.29
CA LEU A 70 0.67 7.32 -4.19
C LEU A 70 0.55 8.63 -3.41
N VAL A 71 1.57 9.47 -3.48
CA VAL A 71 1.80 10.59 -2.56
C VAL A 71 0.94 11.83 -2.80
N ASP A 72 0.37 12.02 -4.00
CA ASP A 72 -0.29 13.28 -4.37
C ASP A 72 -1.61 13.48 -3.62
N PHE A 73 -2.29 12.41 -3.22
CA PHE A 73 -3.51 12.49 -2.40
C PHE A 73 -3.27 13.30 -1.14
N ASP A 74 -2.16 13.07 -0.47
CA ASP A 74 -1.76 13.81 0.72
C ASP A 74 -1.07 15.13 0.36
N MET A 75 0.02 15.07 -0.40
CA MET A 75 0.91 16.22 -0.61
C MET A 75 0.31 17.35 -1.43
N LEU A 76 -0.40 17.02 -2.52
CA LEU A 76 -0.94 18.01 -3.46
C LEU A 76 -2.40 18.37 -3.18
N TYR A 77 -3.18 17.44 -2.62
CA TYR A 77 -4.61 17.65 -2.50
C TYR A 77 -5.09 17.67 -1.04
N GLY A 78 -4.61 16.81 -0.18
CA GLY A 78 -4.96 16.73 1.22
C GLY A 78 -4.49 17.95 2.00
N HIS A 79 -3.19 18.14 2.17
CA HIS A 79 -2.58 19.28 2.86
C HIS A 79 -2.90 20.62 2.18
N ARG A 80 -3.14 20.65 0.89
CA ARG A 80 -3.48 21.87 0.14
C ARG A 80 -4.97 22.20 0.13
N ARG A 81 -5.79 21.36 0.78
CA ARG A 81 -7.25 21.55 0.86
C ARG A 81 -7.89 21.76 -0.51
N ASN A 82 -7.54 20.86 -1.44
CA ASN A 82 -8.03 20.86 -2.81
C ASN A 82 -8.93 19.64 -3.05
N PRO A 83 -10.23 19.68 -2.68
CA PRO A 83 -11.14 18.55 -2.86
C PRO A 83 -11.37 18.18 -4.32
N ASP A 84 -11.38 19.17 -5.23
CA ASP A 84 -11.56 18.91 -6.66
C ASP A 84 -10.37 18.13 -7.24
N GLY A 85 -9.14 18.51 -6.87
CA GLY A 85 -7.94 17.79 -7.26
C GLY A 85 -7.88 16.39 -6.65
N TYR A 86 -8.32 16.24 -5.39
CA TYR A 86 -8.41 14.93 -4.74
C TYR A 86 -9.38 14.00 -5.47
N ALA A 87 -10.56 14.51 -5.82
CA ALA A 87 -11.57 13.77 -6.59
C ALA A 87 -11.07 13.39 -7.99
N ALA A 88 -10.38 14.32 -8.68
CA ALA A 88 -9.77 14.04 -9.99
C ALA A 88 -8.70 12.95 -9.91
N ALA A 89 -7.86 12.95 -8.87
CA ALA A 89 -6.86 11.90 -8.65
C ALA A 89 -7.49 10.53 -8.35
N LEU A 90 -8.62 10.49 -7.62
CA LEU A 90 -9.38 9.26 -7.42
C LEU A 90 -9.96 8.74 -8.74
N GLN A 91 -10.49 9.62 -9.60
CA GLN A 91 -11.00 9.24 -10.92
C GLN A 91 -9.89 8.73 -11.85
N GLU A 92 -8.69 9.33 -11.79
CA GLU A 92 -7.51 8.84 -12.52
C GLU A 92 -7.15 7.41 -12.07
N PHE A 93 -7.07 7.18 -10.76
CA PHE A 93 -6.80 5.86 -10.19
C PHE A 93 -7.89 4.85 -10.58
N ASP A 94 -9.16 5.21 -10.46
CA ASP A 94 -10.30 4.35 -10.83
C ASP A 94 -10.27 3.95 -12.31
N SER A 95 -9.93 4.91 -13.18
CA SER A 95 -9.81 4.67 -14.63
C SER A 95 -8.61 3.77 -14.99
N TRP A 96 -7.54 3.82 -14.21
CA TRP A 96 -6.34 3.00 -14.38
C TRP A 96 -6.52 1.56 -13.85
N LEU A 97 -7.29 1.41 -12.76
CA LEU A 97 -7.40 0.15 -12.01
C LEU A 97 -7.83 -1.06 -12.86
N PRO A 98 -8.82 -0.98 -13.76
CA PRO A 98 -9.22 -2.12 -14.58
C PRO A 98 -8.07 -2.71 -15.40
N GLY A 99 -7.30 -1.87 -16.10
CA GLY A 99 -6.15 -2.32 -16.89
C GLY A 99 -5.03 -2.93 -16.05
N PHE A 100 -4.87 -2.49 -14.81
CA PHE A 100 -3.95 -3.11 -13.86
C PHE A 100 -4.46 -4.50 -13.40
N LEU A 101 -5.75 -4.61 -13.06
CA LEU A 101 -6.34 -5.87 -12.60
C LEU A 101 -6.30 -6.96 -13.68
N GLU A 102 -6.37 -6.60 -14.96
CA GLU A 102 -6.23 -7.54 -16.08
C GLU A 102 -4.85 -8.21 -16.15
N LYS A 103 -3.80 -7.54 -15.63
CA LYS A 103 -2.42 -8.07 -15.60
C LYS A 103 -2.17 -9.04 -14.44
N LEU A 104 -3.04 -9.08 -13.44
CA LEU A 104 -2.84 -9.93 -12.27
C LEU A 104 -2.93 -11.41 -12.64
N GLY A 105 -1.99 -12.19 -12.11
CA GLY A 105 -2.01 -13.64 -12.14
C GLY A 105 -3.12 -14.25 -11.27
N GLU A 106 -3.22 -15.58 -11.31
CA GLU A 106 -4.23 -16.32 -10.53
C GLU A 106 -4.00 -16.21 -9.01
N ASP A 107 -2.74 -16.09 -8.58
CA ASP A 107 -2.35 -16.10 -7.18
C ASP A 107 -2.02 -14.69 -6.64
N ASP A 108 -2.27 -13.65 -7.45
CA ASP A 108 -2.01 -12.28 -7.03
C ASP A 108 -3.13 -11.73 -6.17
N CYS A 109 -2.75 -10.99 -5.14
CA CYS A 109 -3.64 -10.25 -4.26
C CYS A 109 -3.23 -8.79 -4.20
N VAL A 110 -4.17 -7.90 -4.43
CA VAL A 110 -3.99 -6.44 -4.27
C VAL A 110 -4.75 -5.98 -3.04
N ILE A 111 -4.08 -5.23 -2.16
CA ILE A 111 -4.71 -4.53 -1.04
C ILE A 111 -4.60 -3.03 -1.28
N ILE A 112 -5.74 -2.37 -1.41
CA ILE A 112 -5.84 -0.91 -1.53
C ILE A 112 -6.24 -0.36 -0.17
N THR A 113 -5.41 0.54 0.35
CA THR A 113 -5.64 1.17 1.66
C THR A 113 -5.04 2.58 1.69
N ALA A 114 -5.07 3.23 2.84
CA ALA A 114 -4.34 4.46 3.12
C ALA A 114 -3.59 4.32 4.44
N ASP A 115 -2.57 5.14 4.65
CA ASP A 115 -1.77 5.21 5.88
C ASP A 115 -2.44 6.09 6.95
N HIS A 116 -3.27 7.04 6.55
CA HIS A 116 -4.06 7.92 7.44
C HIS A 116 -5.23 8.54 6.68
N GLY A 117 -6.12 9.21 7.40
CA GLY A 117 -7.14 10.09 6.85
C GLY A 117 -6.56 11.46 6.49
N CYS A 118 -7.06 12.07 5.44
CA CYS A 118 -6.75 13.45 5.08
C CYS A 118 -7.93 14.06 4.32
N ASP A 119 -8.91 14.60 5.07
CA ASP A 119 -10.08 15.26 4.47
C ASP A 119 -9.69 16.61 3.84
N PRO A 120 -9.70 16.74 2.50
CA PRO A 120 -9.35 17.97 1.82
C PRO A 120 -10.39 19.09 2.04
N GLY A 121 -11.57 18.77 2.55
CA GLY A 121 -12.62 19.72 2.94
C GLY A 121 -12.45 20.31 4.35
N TYR A 122 -11.59 19.74 5.18
CA TYR A 122 -11.40 20.17 6.56
C TYR A 122 -10.57 21.46 6.65
N ARG A 123 -11.14 22.54 7.20
CA ARG A 123 -10.56 23.90 7.12
C ARG A 123 -9.92 24.41 8.42
N LYS A 124 -9.95 23.65 9.52
CA LYS A 124 -9.43 24.12 10.81
C LYS A 124 -7.89 24.09 10.90
N HIS A 125 -7.24 23.18 10.16
CA HIS A 125 -5.78 23.08 10.02
C HIS A 125 -5.45 22.39 8.71
N THR A 126 -4.18 22.36 8.33
CA THR A 126 -3.69 21.74 7.09
C THR A 126 -3.06 20.37 7.32
N ASP A 127 -3.14 19.83 8.52
CA ASP A 127 -2.61 18.53 8.89
C ASP A 127 -3.61 17.40 8.58
N HIS A 128 -3.19 16.16 8.83
CA HIS A 128 -4.01 14.96 8.63
C HIS A 128 -5.28 15.00 9.48
N THR A 129 -6.29 14.29 9.04
CA THR A 129 -7.56 14.12 9.75
C THR A 129 -7.75 12.66 10.18
N ARG A 130 -8.82 12.33 10.91
CA ARG A 130 -8.94 11.04 11.60
C ARG A 130 -10.13 10.20 11.14
N GLU A 131 -10.39 10.23 9.86
CA GLU A 131 -11.39 9.37 9.23
C GLU A 131 -10.91 7.90 9.21
N TYR A 132 -11.87 6.99 9.20
CA TYR A 132 -11.57 5.60 8.85
C TYR A 132 -11.04 5.53 7.42
N ILE A 133 -9.95 4.81 7.24
CA ILE A 133 -9.37 4.56 5.93
C ILE A 133 -10.03 3.36 5.26
N PRO A 134 -10.10 3.33 3.91
CA PRO A 134 -10.58 2.15 3.20
C PRO A 134 -9.58 1.00 3.32
N MET A 135 -10.08 -0.23 3.21
CA MET A 135 -9.28 -1.43 2.99
C MET A 135 -10.05 -2.35 2.03
N ILE A 136 -9.53 -2.54 0.83
CA ILE A 136 -10.15 -3.33 -0.24
C ILE A 136 -9.14 -4.37 -0.68
N ALA A 137 -9.51 -5.66 -0.63
CA ALA A 137 -8.71 -6.75 -1.16
C ALA A 137 -9.31 -7.25 -2.48
N LEU A 138 -8.48 -7.38 -3.51
CA LEU A 138 -8.85 -7.76 -4.86
C LEU A 138 -7.91 -8.84 -5.40
N GLY A 139 -8.42 -9.73 -6.25
CA GLY A 139 -7.65 -10.77 -6.92
C GLY A 139 -8.59 -11.85 -7.44
N LYS A 140 -8.11 -12.69 -8.38
CA LYS A 140 -8.95 -13.71 -9.03
C LYS A 140 -9.45 -14.78 -8.07
N LYS A 141 -8.68 -15.08 -7.02
CA LYS A 141 -9.04 -16.08 -5.99
C LYS A 141 -9.54 -15.43 -4.69
N ILE A 142 -9.62 -14.10 -4.64
CA ILE A 142 -10.07 -13.39 -3.45
C ILE A 142 -11.60 -13.46 -3.36
N ARG A 143 -12.10 -13.97 -2.23
CA ARG A 143 -13.53 -14.08 -1.97
C ARG A 143 -14.15 -12.72 -1.65
N PRO A 144 -15.35 -12.42 -2.17
CA PRO A 144 -16.09 -11.21 -1.81
C PRO A 144 -16.65 -11.35 -0.38
N VAL A 145 -15.95 -10.81 0.60
CA VAL A 145 -16.28 -10.88 2.01
C VAL A 145 -16.19 -9.51 2.67
N ASN A 146 -17.04 -9.25 3.65
CA ASN A 146 -16.93 -8.07 4.49
C ASN A 146 -15.96 -8.34 5.64
N LEU A 147 -14.76 -7.76 5.57
CA LEU A 147 -13.71 -7.91 6.58
C LEU A 147 -13.97 -7.10 7.87
N GLY A 148 -15.03 -6.29 7.91
CA GLY A 148 -15.32 -5.40 9.04
C GLY A 148 -14.26 -4.33 9.25
N THR A 149 -14.28 -3.72 10.44
CA THR A 149 -13.26 -2.74 10.84
C THR A 149 -12.08 -3.46 11.49
N ARG A 150 -10.88 -3.23 10.95
CA ARG A 150 -9.64 -3.81 11.48
C ARG A 150 -9.01 -2.88 12.52
N ALA A 151 -8.27 -3.46 13.46
CA ALA A 151 -7.73 -2.71 14.59
C ALA A 151 -6.45 -1.92 14.28
N GLY A 152 -5.69 -2.33 13.25
CA GLY A 152 -4.45 -1.65 12.89
C GLY A 152 -3.77 -2.21 11.65
N PHE A 153 -2.77 -1.50 11.17
CA PHE A 153 -1.97 -1.88 9.98
C PHE A 153 -1.23 -3.20 10.13
N CYS A 154 -0.94 -3.61 11.37
CA CYS A 154 -0.30 -4.89 11.65
C CYS A 154 -1.16 -6.08 11.18
N ASP A 155 -2.48 -5.92 11.03
CA ASP A 155 -3.35 -6.95 10.46
C ASP A 155 -3.02 -7.20 8.97
N ILE A 156 -2.70 -6.13 8.22
CA ILE A 156 -2.24 -6.24 6.82
C ILE A 156 -0.89 -6.96 6.78
N ALA A 157 0.05 -6.59 7.66
CA ALA A 157 1.35 -7.23 7.71
C ALA A 157 1.25 -8.74 8.03
N ALA A 158 0.41 -9.11 9.00
CA ALA A 158 0.14 -10.51 9.33
C ALA A 158 -0.47 -11.27 8.14
N THR A 159 -1.39 -10.63 7.41
CA THR A 159 -2.07 -11.24 6.26
C THR A 159 -1.11 -11.44 5.09
N VAL A 160 -0.33 -10.40 4.74
CA VAL A 160 0.63 -10.46 3.63
C VAL A 160 1.68 -11.55 3.88
N THR A 161 2.24 -11.61 5.09
CA THR A 161 3.25 -12.62 5.42
C THR A 161 2.67 -14.03 5.43
N GLU A 162 1.43 -14.22 5.89
CA GLU A 162 0.73 -15.51 5.84
C GLU A 162 0.47 -15.96 4.39
N LEU A 163 -0.07 -15.07 3.53
CA LEU A 163 -0.30 -15.36 2.12
C LEU A 163 1.00 -15.74 1.38
N LEU A 164 2.12 -15.14 1.75
CA LEU A 164 3.43 -15.43 1.17
C LEU A 164 4.16 -16.60 1.85
N GLY A 165 3.53 -17.26 2.85
CA GLY A 165 4.06 -18.42 3.55
C GLY A 165 5.29 -18.10 4.43
N VAL A 166 5.39 -16.87 4.94
CA VAL A 166 6.52 -16.41 5.77
C VAL A 166 6.05 -16.21 7.21
N PRO A 167 6.59 -16.95 8.18
CA PRO A 167 6.27 -16.74 9.60
C PRO A 167 6.67 -15.34 10.06
N TYR A 168 5.74 -14.61 10.67
CA TYR A 168 5.99 -13.30 11.24
C TYR A 168 5.23 -13.10 12.55
N GLN A 169 5.97 -12.83 13.62
CA GLN A 169 5.37 -12.53 14.91
C GLN A 169 5.04 -11.02 14.99
N THR A 170 3.78 -10.70 14.90
CA THR A 170 3.24 -9.33 14.95
C THR A 170 2.01 -9.29 15.87
N PRO A 171 1.68 -8.16 16.51
CA PRO A 171 0.42 -8.02 17.25
C PRO A 171 -0.81 -8.05 16.35
N GLY A 172 -0.63 -8.03 15.01
CA GLY A 172 -1.72 -8.06 14.03
C GLY A 172 -2.42 -9.41 13.96
N ARG A 173 -3.69 -9.37 13.56
CA ARG A 173 -4.51 -10.54 13.28
C ARG A 173 -4.69 -10.69 11.77
N SER A 174 -4.15 -11.77 11.21
CA SER A 174 -4.33 -12.08 9.80
C SER A 174 -5.81 -12.33 9.46
N PHE A 175 -6.19 -11.91 8.27
CA PHE A 175 -7.47 -12.19 7.64
C PHE A 175 -7.32 -13.01 6.35
N ALA A 176 -6.16 -13.64 6.12
CA ALA A 176 -5.89 -14.46 4.93
C ALA A 176 -6.96 -15.56 4.76
N ALA A 177 -7.30 -16.28 5.81
CA ALA A 177 -8.32 -17.34 5.78
C ALA A 177 -9.75 -16.84 5.44
N GLU A 178 -10.00 -15.54 5.56
CA GLU A 178 -11.26 -14.93 5.13
C GLU A 178 -11.24 -14.62 3.62
N LEU A 179 -10.06 -14.41 3.05
CA LEU A 179 -9.85 -14.03 1.65
C LEU A 179 -9.79 -15.23 0.69
N VAL A 180 -9.21 -16.34 1.12
CA VAL A 180 -8.94 -17.52 0.28
C VAL A 180 -9.59 -18.80 0.81
#